data_2040dd801567f435671e740965193343
#
_entry.id   2040dd801567f435671e740965193343
#
_cell.length_a   1.000
_cell.length_b   1.000
_cell.length_c   1.000
_cell.angle_alpha   90.00
_cell.angle_beta   90.00
_cell.angle_gamma   90.00
#
_symmetry.space_group_name_H-M   'P 1'
#
loop_
_entity.id
_entity.type
_entity.pdbx_description
1 polymer ?
#
loop_
_entity_poly.entity_id
_entity_poly.type
_entity_poly.pdbx_seq_one_letter_code
_entity_poly.pdbx_strand_id
1 'polypeptide(L)'
;MNVYTIPEVKQYLNDLITILYEKEYFSFEDTAKKYVDELLDDIITNLPIKSKRPAPKYFTDRYGKGLYYAVFPKNKRTQWYAFFRMYKESGELYYQVRHITNNHVAAQFINYD
;
A
#
# COMPACT_ATOMS: atom_id res chain seq x y z
N MET A 1 -5.00 2.80 -16.44
CA MET A 1 -5.37 1.74 -15.51
C MET A 1 -6.14 2.31 -14.34
N ASN A 2 -7.03 1.52 -13.80
CA ASN A 2 -8.05 2.00 -12.86
C ASN A 2 -7.65 1.79 -11.40
N VAL A 3 -6.40 2.12 -11.07
CA VAL A 3 -5.88 2.06 -9.70
C VAL A 3 -5.69 3.50 -9.21
N TYR A 4 -6.27 3.81 -8.07
CA TYR A 4 -6.11 5.14 -7.47
C TYR A 4 -6.10 5.06 -5.95
N THR A 5 -5.58 6.09 -5.33
CA THR A 5 -5.49 6.18 -3.87
C THR A 5 -6.51 7.20 -3.34
N ILE A 6 -7.06 6.94 -2.15
CA ILE A 6 -7.85 7.95 -1.45
C ILE A 6 -6.91 9.05 -0.92
N PRO A 7 -7.41 10.27 -0.63
CA PRO A 7 -6.57 11.36 -0.16
C PRO A 7 -5.73 11.03 1.08
N GLU A 8 -6.27 10.25 2.02
CA GLU A 8 -5.56 9.87 3.24
C GLU A 8 -4.32 9.03 2.93
N VAL A 9 -4.38 8.17 1.91
CA VAL A 9 -3.23 7.37 1.48
C VAL A 9 -2.18 8.26 0.85
N LYS A 10 -2.59 9.22 0.03
CA LYS A 10 -1.68 10.17 -0.59
C LYS A 10 -0.95 11.00 0.47
N GLN A 11 -1.66 11.44 1.48
CA GLN A 11 -1.07 12.17 2.61
C GLN A 11 -0.07 11.29 3.37
N TYR A 12 -0.43 10.04 3.64
CA TYR A 12 0.49 9.09 4.29
C TYR A 12 1.79 8.94 3.49
N LEU A 13 1.70 8.80 2.16
CA LEU A 13 2.89 8.64 1.32
C LEU A 13 3.79 9.89 1.37
N ASN A 14 3.20 11.07 1.41
CA ASN A 14 3.95 12.32 1.58
C ASN A 14 4.64 12.36 2.95
N ASP A 15 3.92 11.98 4.00
CA ASP A 15 4.48 11.94 5.36
C ASP A 15 5.59 10.90 5.46
N LEU A 16 5.45 9.78 4.74
CA LEU A 16 6.43 8.71 4.73
C LEU A 16 7.80 9.18 4.23
N ILE A 17 7.83 10.07 3.25
CA ILE A 17 9.09 10.64 2.75
C ILE A 17 9.85 11.30 3.90
N THR A 18 9.17 12.14 4.66
CA THR A 18 9.76 12.83 5.82
C THR A 18 10.18 11.84 6.91
N ILE A 19 9.32 10.88 7.22
CA ILE A 19 9.61 9.86 8.24
C ILE A 19 10.85 9.06 7.88
N LEU A 20 10.97 8.60 6.65
CA LEU A 20 12.12 7.82 6.19
C LEU A 20 13.42 8.64 6.25
N TYR A 21 13.34 9.90 5.90
CA TYR A 21 14.50 10.79 5.96
C TYR A 21 14.88 11.10 7.41
N GLU A 22 13.93 11.50 8.25
CA GLU A 22 14.20 11.88 9.65
C GLU A 22 14.68 10.71 10.50
N LYS A 23 14.24 9.48 10.21
CA LYS A 23 14.69 8.28 10.93
C LYS A 23 15.99 7.71 10.36
N GLU A 24 16.66 8.46 9.50
CA GLU A 24 17.96 8.12 8.95
C GLU A 24 17.98 6.83 8.12
N TYR A 25 16.83 6.39 7.62
CA TYR A 25 16.80 5.28 6.66
C TYR A 25 17.45 5.68 5.34
N PHE A 26 17.43 6.97 5.02
CA PHE A 26 18.07 7.54 3.83
C PHE A 26 18.85 8.78 4.23
N SER A 27 20.04 8.92 3.63
CA SER A 27 20.92 10.06 3.89
C SER A 27 20.42 11.35 3.24
N PHE A 28 19.56 11.23 2.22
CA PHE A 28 19.07 12.37 1.46
C PHE A 28 17.55 12.28 1.29
N GLU A 29 16.88 13.42 1.38
CA GLU A 29 15.44 13.50 1.18
C GLU A 29 15.02 13.06 -0.22
N ASP A 30 15.80 13.40 -1.25
CA ASP A 30 15.52 12.99 -2.63
C ASP A 30 15.53 11.47 -2.78
N THR A 31 16.39 10.77 -2.07
CA THR A 31 16.42 9.30 -2.08
C THR A 31 15.18 8.72 -1.41
N ALA A 32 14.73 9.32 -0.30
CA ALA A 32 13.49 8.91 0.36
C ALA A 32 12.29 9.15 -0.55
N LYS A 33 12.24 10.29 -1.23
CA LYS A 33 11.18 10.60 -2.19
C LYS A 33 11.15 9.60 -3.35
N LYS A 34 12.31 9.29 -3.91
CA LYS A 34 12.41 8.30 -4.99
C LYS A 34 11.90 6.93 -4.56
N TYR A 35 12.23 6.50 -3.35
CA TYR A 35 11.77 5.24 -2.79
C TYR A 35 10.23 5.19 -2.73
N VAL A 36 9.61 6.25 -2.21
CA VAL A 36 8.16 6.33 -2.08
C VAL A 36 7.49 6.43 -3.46
N ASP A 37 8.05 7.20 -4.38
CA ASP A 37 7.54 7.31 -5.75
C ASP A 37 7.56 5.94 -6.46
N GLU A 38 8.65 5.19 -6.31
CA GLU A 38 8.77 3.85 -6.89
C GLU A 38 7.76 2.87 -6.27
N LEU A 39 7.52 2.96 -4.97
CA LEU A 39 6.51 2.16 -4.29
C LEU A 39 5.11 2.45 -4.86
N LEU A 40 4.77 3.72 -5.01
CA LEU A 40 3.47 4.11 -5.56
C LEU A 40 3.33 3.64 -7.01
N ASP A 41 4.37 3.81 -7.83
CA ASP A 41 4.37 3.34 -9.21
C ASP A 41 4.18 1.82 -9.30
N ASP A 42 4.84 1.06 -8.43
CA ASP A 42 4.68 -0.39 -8.37
C ASP A 42 3.22 -0.75 -8.06
N ILE A 43 2.62 -0.09 -7.07
CA ILE A 43 1.23 -0.35 -6.69
C ILE A 43 0.28 -0.02 -7.85
N ILE A 44 0.41 1.16 -8.44
CA ILE A 44 -0.47 1.59 -9.53
C ILE A 44 -0.34 0.68 -10.75
N THR A 45 0.88 0.29 -11.08
CA THR A 45 1.15 -0.51 -12.28
C THR A 45 0.78 -1.97 -12.08
N ASN A 46 1.08 -2.55 -10.93
CA ASN A 46 1.06 -3.99 -10.74
C ASN A 46 -0.08 -4.54 -9.89
N LEU A 47 -0.82 -3.69 -9.18
CA LEU A 47 -1.92 -4.16 -8.35
C LEU A 47 -2.91 -5.06 -9.12
N PRO A 48 -3.32 -4.73 -10.35
CA PRO A 48 -4.26 -5.57 -11.09
C PRO A 48 -3.80 -7.01 -11.33
N ILE A 49 -2.49 -7.24 -11.40
CA ILE A 49 -1.93 -8.57 -11.66
C ILE A 49 -1.44 -9.29 -10.41
N LYS A 50 -1.47 -8.65 -9.26
CA LYS A 50 -1.05 -9.27 -7.99
C LYS A 50 -2.11 -10.25 -7.47
N SER A 51 -1.64 -11.25 -6.71
CA SER A 51 -2.53 -12.10 -5.93
C SER A 51 -3.23 -11.27 -4.87
N LYS A 52 -4.54 -11.44 -4.76
CA LYS A 52 -5.38 -10.66 -3.86
C LYS A 52 -5.92 -11.55 -2.77
N ARG A 53 -5.73 -11.15 -1.52
CA ARG A 53 -6.19 -11.89 -0.34
C ARG A 53 -7.19 -11.05 0.43
N PRO A 54 -8.25 -11.67 0.99
CA PRO A 54 -9.16 -10.95 1.88
C PRO A 54 -8.39 -10.36 3.07
N ALA A 55 -8.66 -9.10 3.39
CA ALA A 55 -8.00 -8.45 4.50
C ALA A 55 -8.49 -9.00 5.85
N PRO A 56 -7.59 -9.14 6.83
CA PRO A 56 -8.00 -9.52 8.19
C PRO A 56 -8.98 -8.51 8.81
N LYS A 57 -9.76 -8.98 9.77
CA LYS A 57 -10.78 -8.16 10.44
C LYS A 57 -10.22 -6.86 11.02
N TYR A 58 -9.00 -6.90 11.55
CA TYR A 58 -8.33 -5.69 12.05
C TYR A 58 -8.37 -4.55 11.04
N PHE A 59 -8.15 -4.86 9.76
CA PHE A 59 -8.11 -3.86 8.69
C PHE A 59 -9.50 -3.54 8.15
N THR A 60 -10.37 -4.53 8.02
CA THR A 60 -11.75 -4.27 7.55
C THR A 60 -12.53 -3.42 8.53
N ASP A 61 -12.30 -3.57 9.82
CA ASP A 61 -12.94 -2.74 10.85
C ASP A 61 -12.49 -1.28 10.74
N ARG A 62 -11.27 -1.04 10.26
CA ARG A 62 -10.70 0.31 10.15
C ARG A 62 -10.90 0.95 8.80
N TYR A 63 -10.85 0.18 7.73
CA TYR A 63 -10.76 0.71 6.36
C TYR A 63 -11.91 0.29 5.47
N GLY A 64 -12.84 -0.51 5.98
CA GLY A 64 -14.08 -0.82 5.29
C GLY A 64 -14.24 -2.29 4.92
N LYS A 65 -15.50 -2.68 4.72
CA LYS A 65 -15.88 -4.03 4.31
C LYS A 65 -15.46 -4.30 2.87
N GLY A 66 -15.26 -5.57 2.52
CA GLY A 66 -14.87 -5.96 1.17
C GLY A 66 -13.44 -5.58 0.82
N LEU A 67 -12.61 -5.41 1.83
CA LEU A 67 -11.22 -5.02 1.67
C LEU A 67 -10.36 -6.23 1.33
N TYR A 68 -9.48 -6.06 0.36
CA TYR A 68 -8.44 -7.03 -0.02
C TYR A 68 -7.08 -6.41 0.19
N TYR A 69 -6.04 -7.24 0.17
CA TYR A 69 -4.68 -6.71 0.16
C TYR A 69 -3.80 -7.49 -0.81
N ALA A 70 -2.74 -6.82 -1.27
CA ALA A 70 -1.71 -7.40 -2.11
C ALA A 70 -0.35 -7.04 -1.53
N VAL A 71 0.66 -7.88 -1.81
CA VAL A 71 2.01 -7.76 -1.27
C VAL A 71 2.95 -7.23 -2.34
N PHE A 72 3.76 -6.24 -1.96
CA PHE A 72 4.76 -5.61 -2.82
C PHE A 72 6.13 -5.73 -2.14
N PRO A 73 6.91 -6.79 -2.46
CA PRO A 73 8.23 -6.96 -1.87
C PRO A 73 9.19 -5.86 -2.34
N LYS A 74 9.97 -5.31 -1.42
CA LYS A 74 11.02 -4.34 -1.74
C LYS A 74 12.41 -4.96 -1.63
N ASN A 75 12.61 -5.75 -0.58
CA ASN A 75 13.87 -6.46 -0.35
C ASN A 75 13.59 -7.67 0.55
N LYS A 76 14.63 -8.35 1.02
CA LYS A 76 14.46 -9.55 1.84
C LYS A 76 13.79 -9.30 3.18
N ARG A 77 13.82 -8.06 3.68
CA ARG A 77 13.32 -7.71 5.01
C ARG A 77 12.08 -6.86 5.00
N THR A 78 11.75 -6.26 3.86
CA THR A 78 10.65 -5.30 3.77
C THR A 78 9.68 -5.69 2.68
N GLN A 79 8.43 -5.86 3.09
CA GLN A 79 7.30 -6.06 2.20
C GLN A 79 6.26 -5.00 2.51
N TRP A 80 5.72 -4.38 1.46
CA TRP A 80 4.64 -3.43 1.60
C TRP A 80 3.31 -4.09 1.28
N TYR A 81 2.26 -3.64 1.94
CA TYR A 81 0.90 -4.14 1.75
C TYR A 81 0.01 -2.99 1.31
N ALA A 82 -0.67 -3.17 0.19
CA ALA A 82 -1.68 -2.23 -0.26
C ALA A 82 -3.06 -2.86 0.01
N PHE A 83 -3.88 -2.16 0.78
CA PHE A 83 -5.24 -2.56 1.10
C PHE A 83 -6.19 -1.78 0.20
N PHE A 84 -7.11 -2.48 -0.45
CA PHE A 84 -7.93 -1.87 -1.48
C PHE A 84 -9.30 -2.53 -1.58
N ARG A 85 -10.23 -1.76 -2.13
CA ARG A 85 -11.54 -2.27 -2.55
C ARG A 85 -11.58 -2.32 -4.07
N MET A 86 -12.26 -3.32 -4.59
CA MET A 86 -12.54 -3.42 -6.03
C MET A 86 -14.01 -3.12 -6.27
N TYR A 87 -14.30 -2.40 -7.32
CA TYR A 87 -15.68 -2.15 -7.75
C TYR A 87 -15.72 -1.95 -9.26
N LYS A 88 -16.91 -2.15 -9.83
CA LYS A 88 -17.15 -1.91 -11.26
C LYS A 88 -17.97 -0.66 -11.44
N GLU A 89 -17.61 0.12 -12.45
CA GLU A 89 -18.36 1.30 -12.84
C GLU A 89 -18.29 1.40 -14.36
N SER A 90 -19.45 1.50 -15.02
CA SER A 90 -19.55 1.58 -16.48
C SER A 90 -18.82 0.44 -17.20
N GLY A 91 -18.86 -0.77 -16.62
CA GLY A 91 -18.22 -1.95 -17.18
C GLY A 91 -16.73 -2.07 -16.90
N GLU A 92 -16.12 -1.11 -16.24
CA GLU A 92 -14.70 -1.12 -15.90
C GLU A 92 -14.47 -1.46 -14.44
N LEU A 93 -13.40 -2.20 -14.16
CA LEU A 93 -12.99 -2.57 -12.80
C LEU A 93 -12.04 -1.51 -12.25
N TYR A 94 -12.33 -1.04 -11.04
CA TYR A 94 -11.52 -0.05 -10.32
C TYR A 94 -10.95 -0.64 -9.04
N TYR A 95 -9.74 -0.21 -8.70
CA TYR A 95 -9.04 -0.57 -7.48
C TYR A 95 -8.83 0.72 -6.68
N GLN A 96 -9.50 0.83 -5.55
CA GLN A 96 -9.37 1.98 -4.66
C GLN A 96 -8.47 1.61 -3.49
N VAL A 97 -7.25 2.13 -3.48
CA VAL A 97 -6.30 1.89 -2.39
C VAL A 97 -6.67 2.74 -1.19
N ARG A 98 -6.92 2.09 -0.06
CA ARG A 98 -7.45 2.73 1.16
C ARG A 98 -6.45 2.77 2.29
N HIS A 99 -5.39 1.97 2.23
CA HIS A 99 -4.35 1.93 3.26
C HIS A 99 -3.10 1.27 2.70
N ILE A 100 -1.93 1.78 3.12
CA ILE A 100 -0.64 1.20 2.79
C ILE A 100 0.15 1.06 4.08
N THR A 101 0.77 -0.10 4.29
CA THR A 101 1.63 -0.34 5.44
C THR A 101 2.70 -1.36 5.06
N ASN A 102 3.57 -1.71 5.99
CA ASN A 102 4.61 -2.69 5.76
C ASN A 102 4.64 -3.76 6.86
N ASN A 103 5.45 -4.80 6.65
CA ASN A 103 5.53 -5.93 7.59
C ASN A 103 6.10 -5.54 8.95
N HIS A 104 6.88 -4.49 9.04
CA HIS A 104 7.43 -4.04 10.34
C HIS A 104 6.33 -3.49 11.26
N VAL A 105 5.27 -2.92 10.67
CA VAL A 105 4.14 -2.37 11.42
C VAL A 105 3.01 -3.39 11.54
N ALA A 106 2.71 -4.10 10.48
CA ALA A 106 1.47 -4.87 10.33
C ALA A 106 1.61 -6.39 10.50
N ALA A 107 2.83 -6.92 10.64
CA ALA A 107 3.06 -8.35 10.71
C ALA A 107 2.22 -9.06 11.76
N GLN A 108 2.00 -8.42 12.90
CA GLN A 108 1.21 -8.98 14.00
C GLN A 108 -0.27 -9.14 13.66
N PHE A 109 -0.75 -8.46 12.63
CA PHE A 109 -2.17 -8.47 12.23
C PHE A 109 -2.43 -9.25 10.95
N ILE A 110 -1.38 -9.73 10.28
CA ILE A 110 -1.48 -10.46 9.02
C ILE A 110 -0.99 -11.87 9.24
N ASN A 111 -1.83 -12.84 8.88
CA ASN A 111 -1.48 -14.23 8.93
C ASN A 111 -0.82 -14.62 7.60
N TYR A 112 0.38 -15.19 7.65
CA TYR A 112 1.17 -15.51 6.48
C TYR A 112 0.99 -16.95 5.96
N ASP A 113 0.00 -17.63 6.42
CA ASP A 113 -0.26 -19.02 6.00
C ASP A 113 -0.66 -19.14 4.54
#